data_b5566523cda8ab64dc99c13461fcd7a2
#
_entry.id   b5566523cda8ab64dc99c13461fcd7a2
#
_cell.length_a   1.000
_cell.length_b   1.000
_cell.length_c   1.000
_cell.angle_alpha   90.00
_cell.angle_beta   90.00
_cell.angle_gamma   90.00
#
_symmetry.space_group_name_H-M   'P 1'
#
loop_
_entity.id
_entity.type
_entity.pdbx_description
1 polymer ?
#
loop_
_entity_poly.entity_id
_entity_poly.type
_entity_poly.pdbx_seq_one_letter_code
_entity_poly.pdbx_strand_id
1 'polypeptide(L)'
;MKLLTPNIFNGYGTTETFWNTFLRPFDLPDMAGSAGRSCTDDDVRLVALREDGSHAEPEDTVPRDGKTPGEIIISSPAKSAFCYFNNPEMTAQKFYKGWLYTGDVGTWDENEFVTVSGRKDDMIVSAGENIYPTQIEAVLNEHPKVAESAVIGIPDKLRGEVVAAYVVPSDESLTVAELKEYCMHSPMLSSYKWPRVYNLVKELPHTATGKLMHYKLREQAKQSK
;
A
#
# COMPACT_ATOMS: atom_id res chain seq x y z
N MET A 1 12.65 18.26 -7.05
CA MET A 1 13.64 17.61 -7.93
C MET A 1 14.62 18.58 -8.59
N LYS A 2 14.18 19.67 -9.18
CA LYS A 2 15.09 20.65 -9.86
C LYS A 2 16.21 21.24 -8.98
N LEU A 3 16.06 21.20 -7.65
CA LEU A 3 17.01 21.77 -6.70
C LEU A 3 18.15 20.81 -6.29
N LEU A 4 18.03 19.51 -6.57
CA LEU A 4 19.03 18.51 -6.19
C LEU A 4 19.69 17.89 -7.43
N THR A 5 18.95 17.00 -8.11
CA THR A 5 19.45 16.29 -9.29
C THR A 5 18.25 15.82 -10.14
N PRO A 6 18.39 15.77 -11.47
CA PRO A 6 17.41 15.10 -12.33
C PRO A 6 17.52 13.56 -12.28
N ASN A 7 18.61 13.04 -11.75
CA ASN A 7 18.92 11.61 -11.76
C ASN A 7 18.43 10.93 -10.47
N ILE A 8 17.11 10.93 -10.26
CA ILE A 8 16.46 10.25 -9.13
C ILE A 8 15.86 8.95 -9.62
N PHE A 9 16.18 7.86 -8.91
CA PHE A 9 15.58 6.55 -9.08
C PHE A 9 14.60 6.30 -7.94
N ASN A 10 13.38 5.84 -8.25
CA ASN A 10 12.47 5.32 -7.24
C ASN A 10 12.58 3.80 -7.23
N GLY A 11 12.97 3.20 -6.09
CA GLY A 11 13.15 1.76 -5.96
C GLY A 11 12.12 1.15 -5.02
N TYR A 12 11.56 0.01 -5.41
CA TYR A 12 10.74 -0.84 -4.56
C TYR A 12 11.48 -2.15 -4.28
N GLY A 13 11.34 -2.64 -3.06
CA GLY A 13 11.89 -3.90 -2.62
C GLY A 13 11.55 -4.22 -1.18
N THR A 14 12.03 -5.35 -0.72
CA THR A 14 11.78 -5.86 0.65
C THR A 14 13.10 -6.16 1.35
N THR A 15 13.05 -6.39 2.65
CA THR A 15 14.24 -6.82 3.41
C THR A 15 14.75 -8.17 2.89
N GLU A 16 13.86 -9.04 2.46
CA GLU A 16 14.13 -10.42 2.04
C GLU A 16 14.80 -10.50 0.66
N THR A 17 14.54 -9.54 -0.22
CA THR A 17 14.98 -9.56 -1.62
C THR A 17 15.69 -8.28 -2.06
N PHE A 18 15.86 -7.32 -1.13
CA PHE A 18 16.49 -6.04 -1.38
C PHE A 18 15.73 -5.21 -2.42
N TRP A 19 16.39 -4.55 -3.38
CA TRP A 19 15.76 -3.77 -4.45
C TRP A 19 15.36 -4.69 -5.60
N ASN A 20 14.10 -4.63 -6.01
CA ASN A 20 13.55 -5.52 -7.03
C ASN A 20 12.99 -4.79 -8.26
N THR A 21 12.53 -3.56 -8.09
CA THR A 21 12.15 -2.71 -9.23
C THR A 21 12.79 -1.33 -9.12
N PHE A 22 12.97 -0.68 -10.26
CA PHE A 22 13.37 0.72 -10.35
C PHE A 22 12.56 1.48 -11.39
N LEU A 23 12.02 2.64 -10.97
CA LEU A 23 11.60 3.71 -11.86
C LEU A 23 12.82 4.59 -12.11
N ARG A 24 13.19 4.73 -13.37
CA ARG A 24 14.41 5.40 -13.79
C ARG A 24 14.12 6.86 -14.16
N PRO A 25 15.12 7.77 -14.12
CA PRO A 25 14.91 9.18 -14.46
C PRO A 25 14.28 9.42 -15.84
N PHE A 26 14.58 8.58 -16.83
CA PHE A 26 14.05 8.71 -18.19
C PHE A 26 12.64 8.15 -18.36
N ASP A 27 12.10 7.42 -17.38
CA ASP A 27 10.70 6.98 -17.33
C ASP A 27 9.78 8.13 -16.85
N LEU A 28 10.37 9.24 -16.35
CA LEU A 28 9.65 10.40 -15.87
C LEU A 28 9.50 11.46 -16.97
N PRO A 29 8.38 12.21 -17.00
CA PRO A 29 7.28 12.19 -16.02
C PRO A 29 6.19 11.14 -16.29
N ASP A 30 6.24 10.44 -17.43
CA ASP A 30 5.12 9.64 -17.96
C ASP A 30 4.70 8.51 -17.00
N MET A 31 5.67 7.89 -16.31
CA MET A 31 5.43 6.81 -15.35
C MET A 31 5.49 7.26 -13.89
N ALA A 32 5.25 8.56 -13.63
CA ALA A 32 5.18 9.07 -12.26
C ALA A 32 4.10 8.32 -11.45
N GLY A 33 4.47 7.90 -10.23
CA GLY A 33 3.60 7.08 -9.36
C GLY A 33 3.84 5.57 -9.45
N SER A 34 4.58 5.11 -10.48
CA SER A 34 5.02 3.72 -10.58
C SER A 34 6.22 3.45 -9.67
N ALA A 35 6.38 2.20 -9.24
CA ALA A 35 7.59 1.67 -8.62
C ALA A 35 8.64 1.22 -9.66
N GLY A 36 8.33 1.37 -10.95
CA GLY A 36 9.21 0.98 -12.05
C GLY A 36 9.05 -0.47 -12.49
N ARG A 37 10.09 -0.98 -13.15
CA ARG A 37 10.16 -2.34 -13.70
C ARG A 37 11.20 -3.18 -12.98
N SER A 38 11.05 -4.50 -13.10
CA SER A 38 11.96 -5.49 -12.51
C SER A 38 13.44 -5.20 -12.83
N CYS A 39 14.30 -5.45 -11.84
CA CYS A 39 15.76 -5.49 -12.03
C CYS A 39 16.16 -6.69 -12.91
N THR A 40 17.36 -6.61 -13.48
CA THR A 40 17.85 -7.63 -14.46
C THR A 40 17.89 -9.05 -13.89
N ASP A 41 18.20 -9.18 -12.59
CA ASP A 41 18.39 -10.49 -11.93
C ASP A 41 17.17 -10.92 -11.10
N ASP A 42 16.06 -10.19 -11.21
CA ASP A 42 14.83 -10.44 -10.48
C ASP A 42 13.68 -10.74 -11.43
N ASP A 43 12.80 -11.64 -10.99
CA ASP A 43 11.49 -11.83 -11.60
C ASP A 43 10.44 -11.28 -10.63
N VAL A 44 9.62 -10.33 -11.11
CA VAL A 44 8.53 -9.73 -10.35
C VAL A 44 7.24 -10.02 -11.08
N ARG A 45 6.27 -10.62 -10.38
CA ARG A 45 4.95 -10.94 -10.93
C ARG A 45 3.85 -10.42 -10.03
N LEU A 46 2.70 -10.19 -10.62
CA LEU A 46 1.47 -9.93 -9.90
C LEU A 46 0.52 -11.11 -10.13
N VAL A 47 0.19 -11.81 -9.03
CA VAL A 47 -0.64 -13.00 -9.07
C VAL A 47 -2.02 -12.75 -8.47
N ALA A 48 -2.97 -13.60 -8.81
CA ALA A 48 -4.34 -13.48 -8.35
C ALA A 48 -4.43 -13.43 -6.81
N LEU A 49 -5.25 -12.50 -6.29
CA LEU A 49 -5.53 -12.43 -4.86
C LEU A 49 -6.42 -13.61 -4.45
N ARG A 50 -6.02 -14.32 -3.39
CA ARG A 50 -6.79 -15.42 -2.79
C ARG A 50 -7.44 -14.96 -1.49
N GLU A 51 -8.76 -15.12 -1.39
CA GLU A 51 -9.53 -14.74 -0.19
C GLU A 51 -9.32 -15.71 0.99
N ASP A 52 -9.02 -16.97 0.67
CA ASP A 52 -8.78 -18.04 1.66
C ASP A 52 -7.39 -17.97 2.31
N GLY A 53 -6.57 -16.98 1.94
CA GLY A 53 -5.22 -16.79 2.46
C GLY A 53 -4.18 -17.77 1.87
N SER A 54 -4.55 -18.63 0.93
CA SER A 54 -3.61 -19.49 0.22
C SER A 54 -2.75 -18.68 -0.75
N HIS A 55 -1.62 -19.26 -1.18
CA HIS A 55 -0.81 -18.69 -2.26
C HIS A 55 -1.47 -19.01 -3.61
N ALA A 56 -1.53 -18.01 -4.49
CA ALA A 56 -1.77 -18.26 -5.91
C ALA A 56 -0.54 -18.93 -6.53
N GLU A 57 -0.71 -19.69 -7.59
CA GLU A 57 0.44 -20.21 -8.33
C GLU A 57 1.23 -19.06 -8.97
N PRO A 58 2.57 -19.14 -9.06
CA PRO A 58 3.38 -18.07 -9.64
C PRO A 58 3.04 -17.76 -11.11
N GLU A 59 2.42 -18.71 -11.80
CA GLU A 59 1.96 -18.60 -13.19
C GLU A 59 0.56 -18.00 -13.31
N ASP A 60 -0.21 -17.94 -12.22
CA ASP A 60 -1.57 -17.40 -12.17
C ASP A 60 -1.54 -15.86 -12.09
N THR A 61 -0.94 -15.26 -13.11
CA THR A 61 -0.72 -13.81 -13.17
C THR A 61 -1.97 -13.06 -13.58
N VAL A 62 -2.17 -11.88 -12.99
CA VAL A 62 -3.24 -10.98 -13.40
C VAL A 62 -2.92 -10.30 -14.74
N PRO A 63 -3.93 -9.81 -15.50
CA PRO A 63 -3.71 -9.06 -16.73
C PRO A 63 -2.80 -7.83 -16.53
N ARG A 64 -2.01 -7.53 -17.57
CA ARG A 64 -1.14 -6.33 -17.62
C ARG A 64 -1.90 -5.13 -18.16
N ASP A 65 -3.03 -4.81 -17.55
CA ASP A 65 -3.97 -3.78 -18.01
C ASP A 65 -3.88 -2.45 -17.21
N GLY A 66 -2.94 -2.39 -16.26
CA GLY A 66 -2.78 -1.25 -15.36
C GLY A 66 -3.92 -1.06 -14.35
N LYS A 67 -4.85 -2.02 -14.25
CA LYS A 67 -6.10 -1.89 -13.47
C LYS A 67 -6.36 -3.06 -12.55
N THR A 68 -6.16 -4.29 -13.03
CA THR A 68 -6.45 -5.51 -12.27
C THR A 68 -5.44 -5.68 -11.15
N PRO A 69 -5.87 -5.66 -9.87
CA PRO A 69 -4.96 -5.81 -8.75
C PRO A 69 -4.49 -7.26 -8.59
N GLY A 70 -3.22 -7.42 -8.19
CA GLY A 70 -2.64 -8.71 -7.84
C GLY A 70 -1.67 -8.57 -6.68
N GLU A 71 -1.37 -9.69 -5.99
CA GLU A 71 -0.29 -9.74 -5.01
C GLU A 71 1.05 -9.72 -5.73
N ILE A 72 1.94 -8.84 -5.29
CA ILE A 72 3.30 -8.75 -5.83
C ILE A 72 4.11 -9.91 -5.25
N ILE A 73 4.63 -10.75 -6.14
CA ILE A 73 5.56 -11.82 -5.78
C ILE A 73 6.91 -11.62 -6.46
N ILE A 74 7.97 -12.06 -5.79
CA ILE A 74 9.34 -11.79 -6.20
C ILE A 74 10.16 -13.09 -6.16
N SER A 75 10.83 -13.40 -7.26
CA SER A 75 11.90 -14.39 -7.30
C SER A 75 13.24 -13.68 -7.52
N SER A 76 14.15 -13.83 -6.55
CA SER A 76 15.46 -13.16 -6.55
C SER A 76 16.52 -14.12 -6.00
N PRO A 77 16.90 -15.17 -6.76
CA PRO A 77 17.80 -16.22 -6.29
C PRO A 77 19.18 -15.70 -5.87
N ALA A 78 19.65 -14.64 -6.49
CA ALA A 78 20.95 -14.03 -6.19
C ALA A 78 20.98 -13.25 -4.86
N LYS A 79 19.81 -12.87 -4.32
CA LYS A 79 19.70 -11.96 -3.16
C LYS A 79 18.98 -12.59 -1.97
N SER A 80 18.17 -13.62 -2.17
CA SER A 80 17.32 -14.22 -1.13
C SER A 80 17.77 -15.61 -0.74
N ALA A 81 17.77 -15.87 0.58
CA ALA A 81 17.92 -17.22 1.11
C ALA A 81 16.59 -18.01 1.12
N PHE A 82 15.48 -17.39 0.74
CA PHE A 82 14.12 -17.95 0.74
C PHE A 82 13.71 -18.58 2.08
N CYS A 83 14.25 -18.07 3.19
CA CYS A 83 13.88 -18.50 4.54
C CYS A 83 14.14 -17.41 5.57
N TYR A 84 13.41 -17.50 6.68
CA TYR A 84 13.68 -16.73 7.89
C TYR A 84 14.46 -17.58 8.89
N PHE A 85 15.48 -16.97 9.50
CA PHE A 85 16.32 -17.65 10.49
C PHE A 85 15.48 -18.16 11.67
N ASN A 86 15.58 -19.46 11.95
CA ASN A 86 14.85 -20.13 13.05
C ASN A 86 13.32 -19.89 13.07
N ASN A 87 12.71 -19.58 11.90
CA ASN A 87 11.27 -19.38 11.81
C ASN A 87 10.68 -20.11 10.59
N PRO A 88 10.52 -21.43 10.67
CA PRO A 88 9.98 -22.24 9.57
C PRO A 88 8.52 -21.92 9.25
N GLU A 89 7.73 -21.52 10.25
CA GLU A 89 6.33 -21.16 10.07
C GLU A 89 6.20 -19.91 9.20
N MET A 90 6.89 -18.83 9.56
CA MET A 90 6.91 -17.62 8.76
C MET A 90 7.53 -17.86 7.37
N THR A 91 8.54 -18.73 7.30
CA THR A 91 9.14 -19.13 6.00
C THR A 91 8.09 -19.76 5.10
N ALA A 92 7.34 -20.75 5.60
CA ALA A 92 6.29 -21.40 4.83
C ALA A 92 5.13 -20.46 4.45
N GLN A 93 4.88 -19.45 5.29
CA GLN A 93 3.84 -18.44 5.05
C GLN A 93 4.23 -17.41 3.99
N LYS A 94 5.54 -17.14 3.82
CA LYS A 94 6.02 -16.07 2.94
C LYS A 94 6.71 -16.57 1.68
N PHE A 95 7.25 -17.78 1.70
CA PHE A 95 7.96 -18.33 0.56
C PHE A 95 7.26 -19.58 0.02
N TYR A 96 6.92 -19.53 -1.26
CA TYR A 96 6.27 -20.64 -1.94
C TYR A 96 6.88 -20.83 -3.33
N LYS A 97 7.29 -22.05 -3.66
CA LYS A 97 7.87 -22.42 -4.97
C LYS A 97 9.00 -21.50 -5.46
N GLY A 98 9.86 -21.05 -4.55
CA GLY A 98 11.00 -20.16 -4.91
C GLY A 98 10.60 -18.68 -5.10
N TRP A 99 9.42 -18.30 -4.63
CA TRP A 99 8.91 -16.92 -4.68
C TRP A 99 8.63 -16.40 -3.28
N LEU A 100 8.96 -15.12 -3.05
CA LEU A 100 8.51 -14.38 -1.90
C LEU A 100 7.12 -13.79 -2.21
N TYR A 101 6.13 -14.09 -1.40
CA TYR A 101 4.81 -13.46 -1.38
C TYR A 101 4.88 -12.26 -0.44
N THR A 102 4.99 -11.07 -1.01
CA THR A 102 5.32 -9.86 -0.25
C THR A 102 4.19 -9.42 0.67
N GLY A 103 2.95 -9.74 0.32
CA GLY A 103 1.74 -9.17 0.92
C GLY A 103 1.44 -7.76 0.43
N ASP A 104 2.23 -7.22 -0.48
CA ASP A 104 1.92 -5.97 -1.17
C ASP A 104 1.02 -6.26 -2.37
N VAL A 105 0.08 -5.37 -2.64
CA VAL A 105 -0.84 -5.43 -3.77
C VAL A 105 -0.55 -4.28 -4.72
N GLY A 106 -0.61 -4.57 -6.00
CA GLY A 106 -0.38 -3.58 -7.04
C GLY A 106 -1.10 -3.92 -8.33
N THR A 107 -0.84 -3.11 -9.34
CA THR A 107 -1.21 -3.33 -10.73
C THR A 107 0.04 -3.27 -11.60
N TRP A 108 0.02 -3.82 -12.79
CA TRP A 108 1.07 -3.67 -13.77
C TRP A 108 0.50 -3.40 -15.17
N ASP A 109 1.24 -2.69 -15.96
CA ASP A 109 0.85 -2.38 -17.34
C ASP A 109 1.51 -3.29 -18.37
N GLU A 110 1.18 -3.11 -19.65
CA GLU A 110 1.73 -3.85 -20.78
C GLU A 110 3.27 -3.77 -20.87
N ASN A 111 3.86 -2.71 -20.34
CA ASN A 111 5.29 -2.47 -20.30
C ASN A 111 5.94 -2.96 -19.00
N GLU A 112 5.18 -3.69 -18.15
CA GLU A 112 5.63 -4.24 -16.86
C GLU A 112 5.97 -3.19 -15.80
N PHE A 113 5.46 -1.97 -15.92
CA PHE A 113 5.55 -1.00 -14.83
C PHE A 113 4.60 -1.39 -13.70
N VAL A 114 5.16 -1.59 -12.52
CA VAL A 114 4.43 -1.96 -11.31
C VAL A 114 4.01 -0.70 -10.57
N THR A 115 2.73 -0.59 -10.23
CA THR A 115 2.19 0.45 -9.34
C THR A 115 1.71 -0.20 -8.05
N VAL A 116 2.33 0.12 -6.93
CA VAL A 116 1.97 -0.42 -5.61
C VAL A 116 0.74 0.29 -5.09
N SER A 117 -0.32 -0.47 -4.80
CA SER A 117 -1.60 0.06 -4.27
C SER A 117 -1.64 0.08 -2.74
N GLY A 118 -0.98 -0.87 -2.08
CA GLY A 118 -0.95 -1.00 -0.62
C GLY A 118 -0.66 -2.41 -0.15
N ARG A 119 -0.96 -2.68 1.13
CA ARG A 119 -0.80 -3.99 1.76
C ARG A 119 -2.10 -4.80 1.68
N LYS A 120 -1.99 -6.12 1.43
CA LYS A 120 -3.11 -7.05 1.49
C LYS A 120 -3.78 -7.04 2.88
N ASP A 121 -2.97 -7.03 3.94
CA ASP A 121 -3.42 -7.05 5.33
C ASP A 121 -4.07 -5.74 5.79
N ASP A 122 -3.83 -4.64 5.09
CA ASP A 122 -4.38 -3.32 5.41
C ASP A 122 -5.60 -2.97 4.53
N MET A 123 -5.92 -3.79 3.53
CA MET A 123 -7.05 -3.60 2.63
C MET A 123 -8.36 -3.57 3.42
N ILE A 124 -9.17 -2.56 3.16
CA ILE A 124 -10.50 -2.36 3.77
C ILE A 124 -11.54 -2.92 2.82
N VAL A 125 -12.38 -3.83 3.30
CA VAL A 125 -13.50 -4.37 2.50
C VAL A 125 -14.78 -3.69 2.93
N SER A 126 -15.23 -2.71 2.15
CA SER A 126 -16.44 -1.92 2.45
C SER A 126 -17.51 -2.14 1.40
N ALA A 127 -18.63 -2.74 1.79
CA ALA A 127 -19.76 -3.06 0.89
C ALA A 127 -19.35 -3.84 -0.37
N GLY A 128 -18.35 -4.73 -0.26
CA GLY A 128 -17.82 -5.54 -1.36
C GLY A 128 -16.72 -4.86 -2.20
N GLU A 129 -16.37 -3.61 -1.88
CA GLU A 129 -15.29 -2.88 -2.57
C GLU A 129 -13.98 -2.99 -1.80
N ASN A 130 -12.88 -3.26 -2.51
CA ASN A 130 -11.54 -3.30 -1.96
C ASN A 130 -10.92 -1.90 -1.98
N ILE A 131 -10.63 -1.36 -0.79
CA ILE A 131 -10.12 -0.01 -0.60
C ILE A 131 -8.73 -0.10 0.05
N TYR A 132 -7.75 0.51 -0.59
CA TYR A 132 -6.38 0.58 -0.05
C TYR A 132 -6.17 1.90 0.69
N PRO A 133 -5.82 1.86 2.00
CA PRO A 133 -5.60 3.05 2.83
C PRO A 133 -4.67 4.09 2.22
N THR A 134 -3.57 3.63 1.64
CA THR A 134 -2.52 4.48 1.06
C THR A 134 -3.03 5.49 0.02
N GLN A 135 -4.06 5.13 -0.75
CA GLN A 135 -4.66 6.05 -1.73
C GLN A 135 -5.38 7.23 -1.08
N ILE A 136 -6.02 6.97 0.06
CA ILE A 136 -6.74 8.00 0.82
C ILE A 136 -5.76 8.84 1.63
N GLU A 137 -4.76 8.18 2.24
CA GLU A 137 -3.68 8.83 2.96
C GLU A 137 -2.89 9.79 2.07
N ALA A 138 -2.60 9.38 0.82
CA ALA A 138 -1.93 10.25 -0.15
C ALA A 138 -2.72 11.55 -0.38
N VAL A 139 -4.05 11.46 -0.56
CA VAL A 139 -4.90 12.64 -0.74
C VAL A 139 -4.97 13.49 0.54
N LEU A 140 -5.14 12.87 1.71
CA LEU A 140 -5.22 13.61 2.97
C LEU A 140 -3.91 14.33 3.29
N ASN A 141 -2.76 13.70 3.02
CA ASN A 141 -1.43 14.26 3.26
C ASN A 141 -1.06 15.41 2.30
N GLU A 142 -1.78 15.59 1.18
CA GLU A 142 -1.65 16.76 0.31
C GLU A 142 -2.37 18.00 0.87
N HIS A 143 -3.24 17.84 1.87
CA HIS A 143 -3.95 18.98 2.46
C HIS A 143 -2.99 19.85 3.27
N PRO A 144 -2.96 21.20 3.07
CA PRO A 144 -1.94 22.09 3.65
C PRO A 144 -1.93 22.13 5.19
N LYS A 145 -3.03 21.78 5.84
CA LYS A 145 -3.16 21.75 7.31
C LYS A 145 -2.99 20.34 7.89
N VAL A 146 -2.60 19.33 7.11
CA VAL A 146 -2.36 17.97 7.57
C VAL A 146 -0.86 17.73 7.70
N ALA A 147 -0.42 17.31 8.88
CA ALA A 147 0.96 16.88 9.10
C ALA A 147 1.15 15.43 8.68
N GLU A 148 0.18 14.56 9.02
CA GLU A 148 0.21 13.14 8.74
C GLU A 148 -1.20 12.56 8.85
N SER A 149 -1.47 11.49 8.10
CA SER A 149 -2.71 10.75 8.20
C SER A 149 -2.50 9.24 8.17
N ALA A 150 -3.42 8.52 8.79
CA ALA A 150 -3.54 7.08 8.74
C ALA A 150 -5.00 6.69 8.49
N VAL A 151 -5.20 5.70 7.64
CA VAL A 151 -6.55 5.22 7.30
C VAL A 151 -6.66 3.73 7.63
N ILE A 152 -7.75 3.35 8.29
CA ILE A 152 -8.06 1.96 8.64
C ILE A 152 -9.51 1.62 8.37
N GLY A 153 -9.80 0.32 8.22
CA GLY A 153 -11.16 -0.20 8.31
C GLY A 153 -11.60 -0.33 9.77
N ILE A 154 -12.82 0.11 10.04
CA ILE A 154 -13.49 -0.15 11.33
C ILE A 154 -14.78 -0.91 11.08
N PRO A 155 -15.17 -1.86 11.97
CA PRO A 155 -16.37 -2.67 11.77
C PRO A 155 -17.66 -1.85 11.64
N ASP A 156 -18.46 -2.18 10.65
CA ASP A 156 -19.78 -1.60 10.39
C ASP A 156 -20.81 -2.70 10.14
N LYS A 157 -22.02 -2.56 10.70
CA LYS A 157 -23.06 -3.60 10.63
C LYS A 157 -23.63 -3.82 9.23
N LEU A 158 -23.60 -2.82 8.38
CA LEU A 158 -24.23 -2.87 7.05
C LEU A 158 -23.21 -3.10 5.94
N ARG A 159 -21.96 -2.65 6.14
CA ARG A 159 -20.92 -2.60 5.11
C ARG A 159 -19.77 -3.57 5.35
N GLY A 160 -19.80 -4.33 6.46
CA GLY A 160 -18.63 -5.09 6.92
C GLY A 160 -17.62 -4.16 7.58
N GLU A 161 -17.03 -3.27 6.80
CA GLU A 161 -16.15 -2.22 7.29
C GLU A 161 -16.53 -0.85 6.69
N VAL A 162 -16.15 0.22 7.39
CA VAL A 162 -16.13 1.58 6.86
C VAL A 162 -14.76 2.22 7.03
N VAL A 163 -14.44 3.11 6.11
CA VAL A 163 -13.16 3.83 6.11
C VAL A 163 -13.15 4.84 7.24
N ALA A 164 -12.14 4.75 8.11
CA ALA A 164 -11.87 5.70 9.19
C ALA A 164 -10.49 6.35 8.99
N ALA A 165 -10.45 7.67 8.92
CA ALA A 165 -9.24 8.47 8.84
C ALA A 165 -8.87 9.00 10.23
N TYR A 166 -7.58 8.88 10.56
CA TYR A 166 -6.94 9.47 11.72
C TYR A 166 -5.93 10.50 11.21
N VAL A 167 -6.10 11.75 11.60
CA VAL A 167 -5.35 12.87 11.04
C VAL A 167 -4.66 13.65 12.14
N VAL A 168 -3.36 13.85 11.99
CA VAL A 168 -2.57 14.77 12.81
C VAL A 168 -2.57 16.14 12.11
N PRO A 169 -3.18 17.17 12.71
CA PRO A 169 -3.17 18.49 12.11
C PRO A 169 -1.79 19.16 12.25
N SER A 170 -1.35 19.88 11.22
CA SER A 170 -0.24 20.82 11.29
C SER A 170 -0.71 22.23 11.70
N ASP A 171 -2.03 22.47 11.68
CA ASP A 171 -2.70 23.70 12.03
C ASP A 171 -3.95 23.36 12.88
N GLU A 172 -4.03 23.93 14.08
CA GLU A 172 -5.14 23.70 15.03
C GLU A 172 -6.51 24.18 14.49
N SER A 173 -6.53 25.00 13.47
CA SER A 173 -7.77 25.45 12.82
C SER A 173 -8.38 24.39 11.89
N LEU A 174 -7.70 23.25 11.62
CA LEU A 174 -8.22 22.19 10.79
C LEU A 174 -9.50 21.59 11.38
N THR A 175 -10.51 21.48 10.55
CA THR A 175 -11.78 20.90 10.94
C THR A 175 -12.10 19.61 10.18
N VAL A 176 -12.91 18.75 10.78
CA VAL A 176 -13.43 17.55 10.11
C VAL A 176 -14.25 17.90 8.87
N ALA A 177 -14.93 19.05 8.86
CA ALA A 177 -15.70 19.51 7.71
C ALA A 177 -14.80 19.81 6.51
N GLU A 178 -13.69 20.49 6.74
CA GLU A 178 -12.67 20.76 5.69
C GLU A 178 -12.10 19.47 5.09
N LEU A 179 -11.75 18.50 5.94
CA LEU A 179 -11.23 17.20 5.48
C LEU A 179 -12.25 16.42 4.63
N LYS A 180 -13.52 16.43 5.03
CA LYS A 180 -14.60 15.82 4.25
C LYS A 180 -14.74 16.47 2.88
N GLU A 181 -14.80 17.79 2.85
CA GLU A 181 -14.93 18.56 1.63
C GLU A 181 -13.72 18.32 0.70
N TYR A 182 -12.52 18.31 1.26
CA TYR A 182 -11.29 18.03 0.53
C TYR A 182 -11.30 16.65 -0.15
N CYS A 183 -11.67 15.59 0.59
CA CYS A 183 -11.79 14.24 0.04
C CYS A 183 -12.89 14.15 -1.03
N MET A 184 -14.03 14.82 -0.84
CA MET A 184 -15.16 14.81 -1.78
C MET A 184 -14.83 15.50 -3.12
N HIS A 185 -13.97 16.52 -3.11
CA HIS A 185 -13.56 17.25 -4.31
C HIS A 185 -12.29 16.70 -4.97
N SER A 186 -11.62 15.72 -4.33
CA SER A 186 -10.44 15.10 -4.91
C SER A 186 -10.81 14.23 -6.12
N PRO A 187 -10.22 14.48 -7.30
CA PRO A 187 -10.43 13.63 -8.48
C PRO A 187 -9.80 12.24 -8.32
N MET A 188 -8.94 12.06 -7.31
CA MET A 188 -8.25 10.80 -7.03
C MET A 188 -9.09 9.82 -6.21
N LEU A 189 -10.21 10.26 -5.61
CA LEU A 189 -11.04 9.44 -4.73
C LEU A 189 -12.47 9.29 -5.26
N SER A 190 -12.84 8.08 -5.63
CA SER A 190 -14.25 7.73 -5.87
C SER A 190 -15.05 7.78 -4.55
N SER A 191 -16.34 8.04 -4.63
CA SER A 191 -17.21 8.26 -3.45
C SER A 191 -17.24 7.11 -2.44
N TYR A 192 -17.04 5.87 -2.88
CA TYR A 192 -17.00 4.71 -1.98
C TYR A 192 -15.71 4.65 -1.12
N LYS A 193 -14.64 5.38 -1.53
CA LYS A 193 -13.38 5.51 -0.79
C LYS A 193 -13.39 6.62 0.25
N TRP A 194 -14.37 7.52 0.23
CA TRP A 194 -14.40 8.64 1.18
C TRP A 194 -14.52 8.14 2.62
N PRO A 195 -13.65 8.61 3.52
CA PRO A 195 -13.76 8.27 4.93
C PRO A 195 -15.12 8.65 5.49
N ARG A 196 -15.72 7.74 6.26
CA ARG A 196 -16.98 7.99 6.95
C ARG A 196 -16.78 8.48 8.38
N VAL A 197 -15.62 8.18 8.92
CA VAL A 197 -15.19 8.60 10.25
C VAL A 197 -13.88 9.36 10.13
N TYR A 198 -13.79 10.50 10.77
CA TYR A 198 -12.58 11.32 10.84
C TYR A 198 -12.26 11.60 12.31
N ASN A 199 -11.03 11.31 12.71
CA ASN A 199 -10.52 11.54 14.05
C ASN A 199 -9.32 12.48 13.95
N LEU A 200 -9.40 13.66 14.56
CA LEU A 200 -8.22 14.49 14.76
C LEU A 200 -7.48 13.98 15.99
N VAL A 201 -6.21 13.62 15.81
CA VAL A 201 -5.36 13.03 16.85
C VAL A 201 -4.07 13.83 17.02
N LYS A 202 -3.42 13.69 18.17
CA LYS A 202 -2.14 14.40 18.42
C LYS A 202 -0.96 13.73 17.76
N GLU A 203 -0.99 12.39 17.65
CA GLU A 203 0.08 11.58 17.10
C GLU A 203 -0.46 10.27 16.55
N LEU A 204 0.29 9.65 15.64
CA LEU A 204 0.04 8.33 15.09
C LEU A 204 1.10 7.33 15.60
N PRO A 205 0.76 6.04 15.73
CA PRO A 205 1.70 5.04 16.19
C PRO A 205 2.72 4.69 15.09
N HIS A 206 4.02 4.81 15.42
CA HIS A 206 5.12 4.47 14.52
C HIS A 206 6.05 3.40 15.11
N THR A 207 6.73 2.67 14.23
CA THR A 207 7.87 1.84 14.60
C THR A 207 9.07 2.72 14.96
N ALA A 208 10.10 2.14 15.57
CA ALA A 208 11.37 2.84 15.85
C ALA A 208 12.03 3.39 14.55
N THR A 209 11.70 2.84 13.40
CA THR A 209 12.20 3.29 12.08
C THR A 209 11.28 4.29 11.38
N GLY A 210 10.23 4.76 12.07
CA GLY A 210 9.29 5.76 11.53
C GLY A 210 8.20 5.22 10.62
N LYS A 211 8.01 3.90 10.50
CA LYS A 211 6.91 3.34 9.72
C LYS A 211 5.60 3.37 10.53
N LEU A 212 4.52 3.83 9.90
CA LEU A 212 3.18 3.85 10.47
C LEU A 212 2.68 2.42 10.80
N MET A 213 2.08 2.26 11.98
CA MET A 213 1.58 0.97 12.48
C MET A 213 0.04 0.92 12.43
N HIS A 214 -0.53 0.67 11.25
CA HIS A 214 -2.00 0.55 11.06
C HIS A 214 -2.64 -0.48 11.98
N TYR A 215 -1.95 -1.59 12.26
CA TYR A 215 -2.46 -2.63 13.15
C TYR A 215 -2.72 -2.13 14.58
N LYS A 216 -1.85 -1.24 15.10
CA LYS A 216 -2.07 -0.62 16.43
C LYS A 216 -3.28 0.30 16.44
N LEU A 217 -3.50 1.06 15.38
CA LEU A 217 -4.70 1.89 15.26
C LEU A 217 -5.97 1.03 15.23
N ARG A 218 -5.94 -0.11 14.51
CA ARG A 218 -7.05 -1.07 14.50
C ARG A 218 -7.33 -1.65 15.89
N GLU A 219 -6.30 -1.97 16.67
CA GLU A 219 -6.43 -2.44 18.05
C GLU A 219 -7.05 -1.37 18.95
N GLN A 220 -6.57 -0.13 18.87
CA GLN A 220 -7.10 1.00 19.63
C GLN A 220 -8.58 1.29 19.30
N ALA A 221 -8.93 1.27 18.02
CA ALA A 221 -10.29 1.46 17.55
C ALA A 221 -11.26 0.37 18.03
N LYS A 222 -10.78 -0.87 18.25
CA LYS A 222 -11.58 -1.96 18.84
C LYS A 222 -11.83 -1.78 20.35
N GLN A 223 -10.88 -1.17 21.06
CA GLN A 223 -10.97 -0.94 22.51
C GLN A 223 -11.83 0.29 22.88
N SER A 224 -12.08 1.19 21.94
CA SER A 224 -12.82 2.44 22.16
C SER A 224 -14.33 2.27 21.96
N LYS A 225 -14.83 1.06 21.76
CA LYS A 225 -16.25 0.66 21.68
C LYS A 225 -16.67 -0.01 22.97
#